data_1b9b38bf0b347b422e9757579304487b
#
_entry.id   1b9b38bf0b347b422e9757579304487b
#
_cell.length_a   1.000
_cell.length_b   1.000
_cell.length_c   1.000
_cell.angle_alpha   90.00
_cell.angle_beta   90.00
_cell.angle_gamma   90.00
#
_symmetry.space_group_name_H-M   'P 1'
#
loop_
_entity.id
_entity.type
_entity.pdbx_description
1 polymer ?
#
loop_
_entity_poly.entity_id
_entity_poly.type
_entity_poly.pdbx_seq_one_letter_code
_entity_poly.pdbx_strand_id
1 'polypeptide(L)'
;PNLQELYLNSLARIGIDPLLHDIRFVEDDWENPTVGAWGLGWEVWCDGMEVSQYTYFQQVGGLDVRPVSGELTYGLERLAMYVFGVDRVYDLPFNDPDSEYPVTYGDIFLENEKQQSRYNFELSDPEMVLRWFGDAEATAARLLKEGNVLPAFDYTLKASHLFNLLDARGVVSPTERQSFIARVRDLAKGCAGAWEEGQR
;
A
#
# COMPACT_ATOMS: atom_id res chain seq x y z
N PRO A 1 6.50 -22.33 9.09
CA PRO A 1 5.70 -22.75 7.92
C PRO A 1 6.37 -22.30 6.63
N ASN A 2 6.22 -23.09 5.57
CA ASN A 2 6.62 -22.67 4.24
C ASN A 2 5.56 -21.69 3.72
N LEU A 3 5.92 -20.42 3.55
CA LEU A 3 4.97 -19.35 3.20
C LEU A 3 4.47 -19.50 1.76
N GLN A 4 5.32 -19.98 0.84
CA GLN A 4 4.94 -20.25 -0.54
C GLN A 4 3.90 -21.37 -0.63
N GLU A 5 4.08 -22.45 0.12
CA GLU A 5 3.11 -23.56 0.20
C GLU A 5 1.79 -23.08 0.82
N LEU A 6 1.87 -22.29 1.89
CA LEU A 6 0.70 -21.67 2.51
C LEU A 6 -0.10 -20.83 1.50
N TYR A 7 0.60 -20.01 0.70
CA TYR A 7 -0.02 -19.20 -0.33
C TYR A 7 -0.72 -20.05 -1.41
N LEU A 8 -0.02 -21.05 -1.99
CA LEU A 8 -0.60 -21.94 -3.00
C LEU A 8 -1.84 -22.68 -2.49
N ASN A 9 -1.78 -23.16 -1.24
CA ASN A 9 -2.93 -23.79 -0.60
C ASN A 9 -4.09 -22.81 -0.40
N SER A 10 -3.82 -21.53 -0.17
CA SER A 10 -4.85 -20.52 -0.03
C SER A 10 -5.58 -20.25 -1.36
N LEU A 11 -4.85 -20.20 -2.49
CA LEU A 11 -5.44 -20.08 -3.82
C LEU A 11 -6.39 -21.23 -4.12
N ALA A 12 -5.96 -22.48 -3.84
CA ALA A 12 -6.82 -23.65 -4.03
C ALA A 12 -8.12 -23.57 -3.20
N ARG A 13 -8.06 -22.97 -2.00
CA ARG A 13 -9.24 -22.82 -1.13
C ARG A 13 -10.26 -21.81 -1.64
N ILE A 14 -9.85 -20.83 -2.43
CA ILE A 14 -10.75 -19.87 -3.06
C ILE A 14 -11.18 -20.28 -4.48
N GLY A 15 -10.82 -21.50 -4.92
CA GLY A 15 -11.24 -22.06 -6.20
C GLY A 15 -10.26 -21.86 -7.35
N ILE A 16 -9.06 -21.32 -7.09
CA ILE A 16 -7.98 -21.20 -8.08
C ILE A 16 -7.02 -22.38 -7.84
N ASP A 17 -7.20 -23.48 -8.60
CA ASP A 17 -6.34 -24.65 -8.48
C ASP A 17 -4.96 -24.40 -9.11
N PRO A 18 -3.86 -24.36 -8.32
CA PRO A 18 -2.53 -24.10 -8.85
C PRO A 18 -2.02 -25.15 -9.86
N LEU A 19 -2.68 -26.31 -9.96
CA LEU A 19 -2.35 -27.33 -10.96
C LEU A 19 -3.01 -27.06 -12.31
N LEU A 20 -4.02 -26.22 -12.37
CA LEU A 20 -4.77 -25.88 -13.59
C LEU A 20 -4.44 -24.48 -14.15
N HIS A 21 -3.69 -23.68 -13.38
CA HIS A 21 -3.31 -22.32 -13.73
C HIS A 21 -1.78 -22.19 -13.84
N ASP A 22 -1.30 -21.27 -14.71
CA ASP A 22 0.12 -20.92 -14.79
C ASP A 22 0.47 -19.97 -13.64
N ILE A 23 0.90 -20.52 -12.51
CA ILE A 23 1.32 -19.74 -11.34
C ILE A 23 2.82 -19.52 -11.40
N ARG A 24 3.25 -18.25 -11.40
CA ARG A 24 4.66 -17.87 -11.43
C ARG A 24 4.99 -16.96 -10.25
N PHE A 25 6.15 -17.22 -9.63
CA PHE A 25 6.77 -16.34 -8.65
C PHE A 25 7.90 -15.58 -9.37
N VAL A 26 7.70 -14.30 -9.57
CA VAL A 26 8.66 -13.41 -10.25
C VAL A 26 9.35 -12.58 -9.17
N GLU A 27 10.68 -12.66 -9.10
CA GLU A 27 11.45 -11.91 -8.10
C GLU A 27 11.23 -10.40 -8.27
N ASP A 28 10.76 -9.76 -7.21
CA ASP A 28 10.52 -8.33 -7.11
C ASP A 28 10.59 -7.89 -5.65
N ASP A 29 11.69 -7.24 -5.29
CA ASP A 29 11.89 -6.73 -3.94
C ASP A 29 10.96 -5.55 -3.67
N TRP A 30 10.15 -5.70 -2.63
CA TRP A 30 9.24 -4.63 -2.22
C TRP A 30 9.96 -3.58 -1.39
N GLU A 31 9.73 -2.30 -1.70
CA GLU A 31 10.25 -1.19 -0.91
C GLU A 31 9.25 -0.03 -0.79
N ASN A 32 9.32 0.64 0.37
CA ASN A 32 8.68 1.93 0.58
C ASN A 32 9.68 2.91 1.20
N PRO A 33 10.34 3.74 0.37
CA PRO A 33 11.40 4.63 0.83
C PRO A 33 10.95 5.66 1.87
N THR A 34 9.71 6.12 1.84
CA THR A 34 9.20 7.15 2.77
C THR A 34 9.01 6.62 4.19
N VAL A 35 8.66 5.35 4.34
CA VAL A 35 8.53 4.72 5.66
C VAL A 35 9.75 3.89 6.05
N GLY A 36 10.80 3.88 5.21
CA GLY A 36 12.04 3.15 5.48
C GLY A 36 11.83 1.64 5.61
N ALA A 37 10.93 1.09 4.78
CA ALA A 37 10.60 -0.33 4.77
C ALA A 37 11.04 -0.98 3.45
N TRP A 38 11.57 -2.20 3.55
CA TRP A 38 11.86 -3.04 2.39
C TRP A 38 11.90 -4.53 2.76
N GLY A 39 11.76 -5.39 1.77
CA GLY A 39 11.84 -6.83 1.94
C GLY A 39 12.12 -7.56 0.64
N LEU A 40 12.71 -8.75 0.77
CA LEU A 40 12.85 -9.68 -0.35
C LEU A 40 11.48 -10.15 -0.78
N GLY A 41 11.12 -10.00 -2.05
CA GLY A 41 9.77 -10.19 -2.52
C GLY A 41 9.65 -10.92 -3.85
N TRP A 42 8.45 -11.35 -4.11
CA TRP A 42 8.02 -11.94 -5.37
C TRP A 42 6.62 -11.48 -5.71
N GLU A 43 6.43 -11.04 -6.93
CA GLU A 43 5.11 -10.95 -7.53
C GLU A 43 4.59 -12.37 -7.81
N VAL A 44 3.35 -12.64 -7.48
CA VAL A 44 2.69 -13.89 -7.86
C VAL A 44 1.75 -13.62 -9.01
N TRP A 45 2.07 -14.23 -10.14
CA TRP A 45 1.32 -14.12 -11.38
C TRP A 45 0.45 -15.35 -11.58
N CYS A 46 -0.79 -15.15 -11.99
CA CYS A 46 -1.73 -16.19 -12.38
C CYS A 46 -2.15 -15.94 -13.83
N ASP A 47 -1.87 -16.88 -14.73
CA ASP A 47 -2.22 -16.81 -16.16
C ASP A 47 -1.82 -15.48 -16.83
N GLY A 48 -0.70 -14.90 -16.42
CA GLY A 48 -0.16 -13.67 -17.00
C GLY A 48 -0.63 -12.37 -16.35
N MET A 49 -1.37 -12.41 -15.23
CA MET A 49 -1.73 -11.25 -14.42
C MET A 49 -1.17 -11.40 -13.01
N GLU A 50 -0.48 -10.38 -12.49
CA GLU A 50 -0.09 -10.30 -11.08
C GLU A 50 -1.34 -10.25 -10.20
N VAL A 51 -1.45 -11.17 -9.24
CA VAL A 51 -2.59 -11.29 -8.32
C VAL A 51 -2.23 -11.05 -6.87
N SER A 52 -0.96 -11.18 -6.51
CA SER A 52 -0.49 -11.02 -5.13
C SER A 52 0.98 -10.63 -5.09
N GLN A 53 1.38 -10.04 -3.97
CA GLN A 53 2.77 -9.81 -3.58
C GLN A 53 3.10 -10.69 -2.37
N TYR A 54 4.29 -11.25 -2.35
CA TYR A 54 4.82 -12.13 -1.31
C TYR A 54 6.15 -11.58 -0.83
N THR A 55 6.27 -11.22 0.44
CA THR A 55 7.43 -10.46 0.94
C THR A 55 7.94 -10.98 2.27
N TYR A 56 9.25 -11.10 2.39
CA TYR A 56 9.95 -11.26 3.68
C TYR A 56 10.54 -9.92 4.09
N PHE A 57 9.91 -9.24 5.04
CA PHE A 57 10.34 -7.94 5.53
C PHE A 57 11.69 -8.01 6.22
N GLN A 58 12.62 -7.17 5.75
CA GLN A 58 13.97 -7.04 6.30
C GLN A 58 14.07 -5.83 7.23
N GLN A 59 13.44 -4.71 6.85
CA GLN A 59 13.44 -3.47 7.64
C GLN A 59 12.07 -2.78 7.59
N VAL A 60 11.72 -2.12 8.70
CA VAL A 60 10.58 -1.22 8.84
C VAL A 60 11.02 -0.03 9.68
N GLY A 61 10.75 1.20 9.22
CA GLY A 61 11.25 2.41 9.88
C GLY A 61 12.77 2.48 9.99
N GLY A 62 13.49 1.80 9.08
CA GLY A 62 14.95 1.69 9.12
C GLY A 62 15.50 0.78 10.23
N LEU A 63 14.62 0.03 10.94
CA LEU A 63 15.00 -0.96 11.96
C LEU A 63 14.88 -2.37 11.39
N ASP A 64 15.82 -3.24 11.72
CA ASP A 64 15.78 -4.65 11.34
C ASP A 64 14.56 -5.36 11.95
N VAL A 65 13.82 -6.10 11.12
CA VAL A 65 12.67 -6.91 11.57
C VAL A 65 13.16 -8.25 12.12
N ARG A 66 12.91 -8.49 13.39
CA ARG A 66 13.33 -9.71 14.10
C ARG A 66 12.20 -10.28 14.96
N PRO A 67 11.68 -11.49 14.71
CA PRO A 67 12.01 -12.38 13.58
C PRO A 67 11.57 -11.79 12.23
N VAL A 68 12.20 -12.21 11.12
CA VAL A 68 11.77 -11.82 9.78
C VAL A 68 10.30 -12.20 9.58
N SER A 69 9.48 -11.20 9.25
CA SER A 69 8.05 -11.40 9.02
C SER A 69 7.79 -11.70 7.54
N GLY A 70 7.00 -12.75 7.27
CA GLY A 70 6.50 -13.02 5.93
C GLY A 70 5.11 -12.41 5.76
N GLU A 71 4.88 -11.75 4.63
CA GLU A 71 3.60 -11.16 4.25
C GLU A 71 3.09 -11.79 2.97
N LEU A 72 1.78 -12.01 2.92
CA LEU A 72 1.03 -12.38 1.74
C LEU A 72 0.02 -11.27 1.45
N THR A 73 0.29 -10.46 0.44
CA THR A 73 -0.56 -9.32 0.05
C THR A 73 -1.40 -9.71 -1.15
N TYR A 74 -2.69 -9.97 -0.92
CA TYR A 74 -3.62 -10.40 -1.96
C TYR A 74 -4.23 -9.21 -2.69
N GLY A 75 -4.15 -9.20 -4.02
CA GLY A 75 -4.91 -8.30 -4.89
C GLY A 75 -6.36 -8.77 -4.98
N LEU A 76 -7.22 -8.36 -4.05
CA LEU A 76 -8.57 -8.91 -3.90
C LEU A 76 -9.41 -8.72 -5.17
N GLU A 77 -9.33 -7.57 -5.79
CA GLU A 77 -10.06 -7.28 -7.03
C GLU A 77 -9.57 -8.16 -8.18
N ARG A 78 -8.26 -8.36 -8.32
CA ARG A 78 -7.67 -9.22 -9.35
C ARG A 78 -8.04 -10.69 -9.15
N LEU A 79 -7.97 -11.19 -7.91
CA LEU A 79 -8.42 -12.54 -7.58
C LEU A 79 -9.92 -12.71 -7.82
N ALA A 80 -10.73 -11.72 -7.47
CA ALA A 80 -12.17 -11.73 -7.73
C ALA A 80 -12.48 -11.80 -9.23
N MET A 81 -11.70 -11.12 -10.08
CA MET A 81 -11.87 -11.23 -11.55
C MET A 81 -11.73 -12.67 -12.02
N TYR A 82 -10.78 -13.44 -11.49
CA TYR A 82 -10.65 -14.87 -11.79
C TYR A 82 -11.84 -15.70 -11.29
N VAL A 83 -12.25 -15.46 -10.05
CA VAL A 83 -13.36 -16.21 -9.44
C VAL A 83 -14.68 -15.96 -10.16
N PHE A 84 -14.95 -14.73 -10.59
CA PHE A 84 -16.17 -14.35 -11.30
C PHE A 84 -16.06 -14.44 -12.83
N GLY A 85 -14.87 -14.71 -13.37
CA GLY A 85 -14.66 -14.83 -14.82
C GLY A 85 -14.92 -13.53 -15.59
N VAL A 86 -14.54 -12.38 -15.02
CA VAL A 86 -14.67 -11.06 -15.66
C VAL A 86 -13.32 -10.49 -16.05
N ASP A 87 -13.27 -9.78 -17.19
CA ASP A 87 -12.04 -9.20 -17.74
C ASP A 87 -11.75 -7.79 -17.21
N ARG A 88 -12.73 -7.15 -16.60
CA ARG A 88 -12.61 -5.78 -16.08
C ARG A 88 -13.06 -5.73 -14.64
N VAL A 89 -12.26 -5.07 -13.79
CA VAL A 89 -12.57 -4.89 -12.36
C VAL A 89 -13.93 -4.23 -12.12
N TYR A 90 -14.34 -3.30 -12.98
CA TYR A 90 -15.61 -2.59 -12.84
C TYR A 90 -16.85 -3.44 -13.14
N ASP A 91 -16.66 -4.60 -13.78
CA ASP A 91 -17.73 -5.55 -14.10
C ASP A 91 -17.92 -6.60 -12.98
N LEU A 92 -17.08 -6.56 -11.93
CA LEU A 92 -17.23 -7.42 -10.77
C LEU A 92 -18.60 -7.21 -10.10
N PRO A 93 -19.35 -8.29 -9.81
CA PRO A 93 -20.57 -8.17 -9.02
C PRO A 93 -20.25 -7.74 -7.58
N PHE A 94 -20.93 -6.71 -7.10
CA PHE A 94 -20.79 -6.23 -5.72
C PHE A 94 -21.81 -6.88 -4.79
N ASN A 95 -22.97 -7.25 -5.32
CA ASN A 95 -23.97 -8.06 -4.65
C ASN A 95 -24.34 -9.27 -5.54
N ASP A 96 -25.34 -10.04 -5.11
CA ASP A 96 -25.83 -11.16 -5.90
C ASP A 96 -26.30 -10.67 -7.28
N PRO A 97 -25.67 -11.16 -8.39
CA PRO A 97 -26.04 -10.74 -9.74
C PRO A 97 -27.47 -11.11 -10.14
N ASP A 98 -28.10 -12.10 -9.48
CA ASP A 98 -29.48 -12.51 -9.69
C ASP A 98 -30.49 -11.75 -8.77
N SER A 99 -30.01 -10.76 -7.99
CA SER A 99 -30.86 -9.93 -7.15
C SER A 99 -31.78 -9.03 -7.97
N GLU A 100 -32.84 -8.51 -7.35
CA GLU A 100 -33.76 -7.53 -7.98
C GLU A 100 -33.02 -6.24 -8.44
N TYR A 101 -31.93 -5.89 -7.76
CA TYR A 101 -31.10 -4.71 -8.04
C TYR A 101 -29.61 -5.12 -8.06
N PRO A 102 -29.11 -5.69 -9.17
CA PRO A 102 -27.71 -6.04 -9.29
C PRO A 102 -26.86 -4.77 -9.33
N VAL A 103 -25.76 -4.78 -8.57
CA VAL A 103 -24.81 -3.66 -8.45
C VAL A 103 -23.43 -4.20 -8.77
N THR A 104 -22.68 -3.45 -9.58
CA THR A 104 -21.29 -3.77 -9.91
C THR A 104 -20.31 -2.96 -9.07
N TYR A 105 -19.05 -3.39 -9.04
CA TYR A 105 -17.93 -2.61 -8.48
C TYR A 105 -17.83 -1.22 -9.14
N GLY A 106 -18.09 -1.18 -10.46
CA GLY A 106 -18.09 0.07 -11.23
C GLY A 106 -19.16 1.06 -10.80
N ASP A 107 -20.36 0.57 -10.47
CA ASP A 107 -21.47 1.44 -10.02
C ASP A 107 -21.12 2.19 -8.73
N ILE A 108 -20.29 1.59 -7.88
CA ILE A 108 -19.92 2.14 -6.58
C ILE A 108 -18.64 2.97 -6.66
N PHE A 109 -17.59 2.47 -7.31
CA PHE A 109 -16.23 3.01 -7.17
C PHE A 109 -15.72 3.80 -8.38
N LEU A 110 -16.22 3.54 -9.60
CA LEU A 110 -15.64 4.13 -10.82
C LEU A 110 -15.68 5.65 -10.83
N GLU A 111 -16.79 6.25 -10.43
CA GLU A 111 -16.93 7.71 -10.45
C GLU A 111 -16.07 8.36 -9.36
N ASN A 112 -16.00 7.76 -8.18
CA ASN A 112 -15.11 8.21 -7.11
C ASN A 112 -13.65 8.16 -7.55
N GLU A 113 -13.21 7.08 -8.19
CA GLU A 113 -11.85 6.93 -8.68
C GLU A 113 -11.48 7.99 -9.72
N LYS A 114 -12.37 8.25 -10.68
CA LYS A 114 -12.18 9.33 -11.67
C LYS A 114 -12.01 10.69 -11.03
N GLN A 115 -12.88 11.02 -10.07
CA GLN A 115 -12.85 12.33 -9.40
C GLN A 115 -11.62 12.47 -8.50
N GLN A 116 -11.24 11.43 -7.74
CA GLN A 116 -10.04 11.46 -6.92
C GLN A 116 -8.77 11.54 -7.77
N SER A 117 -8.70 10.79 -8.87
CA SER A 117 -7.59 10.86 -9.81
C SER A 117 -7.45 12.29 -10.37
N ARG A 118 -8.54 12.88 -10.82
CA ARG A 118 -8.56 14.27 -11.32
C ARG A 118 -8.12 15.26 -10.24
N TYR A 119 -8.58 15.10 -9.00
CA TYR A 119 -8.14 15.92 -7.89
C TYR A 119 -6.63 15.81 -7.67
N ASN A 120 -6.11 14.58 -7.63
CA ASN A 120 -4.70 14.32 -7.34
C ASN A 120 -3.77 14.90 -8.42
N PHE A 121 -4.11 14.75 -9.69
CA PHE A 121 -3.23 15.13 -10.81
C PHE A 121 -3.48 16.53 -11.37
N GLU A 122 -4.69 17.08 -11.20
CA GLU A 122 -5.06 18.33 -11.87
C GLU A 122 -5.55 19.45 -10.94
N LEU A 123 -6.38 19.13 -9.95
CA LEU A 123 -7.16 20.14 -9.22
C LEU A 123 -6.64 20.49 -7.85
N SER A 124 -5.83 19.62 -7.20
CA SER A 124 -5.28 19.95 -5.88
C SER A 124 -4.40 21.22 -5.95
N ASP A 125 -4.57 22.10 -4.98
CA ASP A 125 -3.76 23.33 -4.86
C ASP A 125 -2.39 23.01 -4.22
N PRO A 126 -1.28 23.10 -4.97
CA PRO A 126 0.04 22.74 -4.46
C PRO A 126 0.49 23.58 -3.24
N GLU A 127 0.13 24.87 -3.19
CA GLU A 127 0.51 25.72 -2.05
C GLU A 127 -0.21 25.28 -0.77
N MET A 128 -1.49 24.93 -0.88
CA MET A 128 -2.27 24.41 0.22
C MET A 128 -1.73 23.06 0.69
N VAL A 129 -1.45 22.14 -0.25
CA VAL A 129 -0.90 20.82 0.06
C VAL A 129 0.47 20.93 0.75
N LEU A 130 1.32 21.87 0.30
CA LEU A 130 2.62 22.12 0.92
C LEU A 130 2.49 22.62 2.37
N ARG A 131 1.54 23.52 2.65
CA ARG A 131 1.25 23.97 4.02
C ARG A 131 0.78 22.80 4.89
N TRP A 132 -0.15 21.98 4.39
CA TRP A 132 -0.63 20.81 5.11
C TRP A 132 0.47 19.79 5.39
N PHE A 133 1.39 19.60 4.44
CA PHE A 133 2.58 18.77 4.67
C PHE A 133 3.39 19.29 5.86
N GLY A 134 3.69 20.58 5.90
CA GLY A 134 4.41 21.20 7.01
C GLY A 134 3.69 21.06 8.36
N ASP A 135 2.37 21.23 8.37
CA ASP A 135 1.54 21.07 9.57
C ASP A 135 1.53 19.62 10.07
N ALA A 136 1.41 18.65 9.15
CA ALA A 136 1.45 17.23 9.47
C ALA A 136 2.82 16.81 10.03
N GLU A 137 3.91 17.24 9.39
CA GLU A 137 5.28 16.99 9.84
C GLU A 137 5.54 17.56 11.25
N ALA A 138 5.19 18.84 11.44
CA ALA A 138 5.37 19.50 12.74
C ALA A 138 4.55 18.83 13.84
N THR A 139 3.33 18.39 13.53
CA THR A 139 2.46 17.67 14.47
C THR A 139 3.04 16.30 14.81
N ALA A 140 3.50 15.52 13.83
CA ALA A 140 4.15 14.24 14.07
C ALA A 140 5.38 14.39 14.98
N ALA A 141 6.26 15.35 14.68
CA ALA A 141 7.47 15.63 15.46
C ALA A 141 7.16 16.04 16.91
N ARG A 142 6.13 16.86 17.13
CA ARG A 142 5.68 17.26 18.47
C ARG A 142 5.14 16.07 19.25
N LEU A 143 4.27 15.26 18.63
CA LEU A 143 3.68 14.08 19.28
C LEU A 143 4.74 13.04 19.66
N LEU A 144 5.77 12.84 18.84
CA LEU A 144 6.91 11.99 19.17
C LEU A 144 7.65 12.47 20.42
N LYS A 145 7.90 13.78 20.56
CA LYS A 145 8.54 14.35 21.74
C LYS A 145 7.72 14.14 23.03
N GLU A 146 6.39 14.06 22.90
CA GLU A 146 5.47 13.82 24.00
C GLU A 146 5.21 12.32 24.26
N GLY A 147 5.87 11.41 23.52
CA GLY A 147 5.70 9.96 23.66
C GLY A 147 4.38 9.41 23.07
N ASN A 148 3.65 10.20 22.28
CA ASN A 148 2.39 9.81 21.66
C ASN A 148 2.66 9.18 20.28
N VAL A 149 3.20 7.96 20.25
CA VAL A 149 3.76 7.30 19.05
C VAL A 149 2.69 6.99 17.99
N LEU A 150 1.54 6.43 18.37
CA LEU A 150 0.52 6.05 17.40
C LEU A 150 -0.08 7.25 16.64
N PRO A 151 -0.53 8.34 17.32
CA PRO A 151 -0.95 9.54 16.61
C PRO A 151 0.20 10.20 15.82
N ALA A 152 1.46 10.11 16.29
CA ALA A 152 2.61 10.61 15.53
C ALA A 152 2.78 9.87 14.22
N PHE A 153 2.62 8.55 14.24
CA PHE A 153 2.69 7.72 13.03
C PHE A 153 1.53 8.04 12.05
N ASP A 154 0.32 8.27 12.56
CA ASP A 154 -0.82 8.69 11.75
C ASP A 154 -0.55 10.01 10.99
N TYR A 155 0.08 11.00 11.67
CA TYR A 155 0.51 12.23 11.01
C TYR A 155 1.71 12.03 10.07
N THR A 156 2.58 11.07 10.33
CA THR A 156 3.66 10.67 9.40
C THR A 156 3.07 10.13 8.08
N LEU A 157 2.04 9.29 8.15
CA LEU A 157 1.34 8.78 6.97
C LEU A 157 0.61 9.89 6.21
N LYS A 158 0.02 10.88 6.93
CA LYS A 158 -0.56 12.07 6.30
C LYS A 158 0.49 12.88 5.55
N ALA A 159 1.67 13.10 6.15
CA ALA A 159 2.78 13.79 5.49
C ALA A 159 3.24 13.02 4.24
N SER A 160 3.37 11.69 4.31
CA SER A 160 3.70 10.85 3.15
C SER A 160 2.67 11.00 2.03
N HIS A 161 1.38 10.96 2.35
CA HIS A 161 0.30 11.16 1.36
C HIS A 161 0.37 12.55 0.71
N LEU A 162 0.56 13.61 1.50
CA LEU A 162 0.64 14.98 0.99
C LEU A 162 1.86 15.19 0.09
N PHE A 163 2.99 14.57 0.43
CA PHE A 163 4.14 14.53 -0.47
C PHE A 163 3.81 13.84 -1.80
N ASN A 164 3.12 12.70 -1.78
CA ASN A 164 2.72 12.01 -3.00
C ASN A 164 1.80 12.88 -3.87
N LEU A 165 0.91 13.69 -3.28
CA LEU A 165 0.11 14.67 -4.03
C LEU A 165 0.97 15.74 -4.70
N LEU A 166 1.98 16.30 -4.00
CA LEU A 166 2.91 17.27 -4.56
C LEU A 166 3.72 16.67 -5.71
N ASP A 167 4.20 15.44 -5.55
CA ASP A 167 4.94 14.70 -6.58
C ASP A 167 4.05 14.44 -7.82
N ALA A 168 2.80 14.00 -7.62
CA ALA A 168 1.81 13.78 -8.68
C ALA A 168 1.46 15.06 -9.44
N ARG A 169 1.45 16.23 -8.76
CA ARG A 169 1.27 17.54 -9.38
C ARG A 169 2.48 18.02 -10.19
N GLY A 170 3.62 17.30 -10.11
CA GLY A 170 4.84 17.68 -10.83
C GLY A 170 5.49 18.96 -10.35
N VAL A 171 5.20 19.41 -9.12
CA VAL A 171 5.71 20.67 -8.56
C VAL A 171 6.95 20.49 -7.69
N VAL A 172 7.41 19.26 -7.53
CA VAL A 172 8.58 18.91 -6.74
C VAL A 172 9.74 18.56 -7.67
N SER A 173 10.86 19.25 -7.54
CA SER A 173 12.08 18.94 -8.29
C SER A 173 12.72 17.63 -7.79
N PRO A 174 13.59 16.96 -8.57
CA PRO A 174 14.26 15.73 -8.14
C PRO A 174 15.04 15.91 -6.82
N THR A 175 15.67 17.05 -6.60
CA THR A 175 16.40 17.33 -5.35
C THR A 175 15.45 17.51 -4.16
N GLU A 176 14.36 18.26 -4.34
CA GLU A 176 13.34 18.43 -3.32
C GLU A 176 12.66 17.12 -2.98
N ARG A 177 12.40 16.26 -3.98
CA ARG A 177 11.82 14.92 -3.80
C ARG A 177 12.63 14.10 -2.80
N GLN A 178 13.96 14.08 -2.93
CA GLN A 178 14.83 13.39 -1.97
C GLN A 178 14.75 13.97 -0.56
N SER A 179 14.63 15.30 -0.46
CA SER A 179 14.45 15.98 0.83
C SER A 179 13.12 15.59 1.50
N PHE A 180 12.01 15.60 0.75
CA PHE A 180 10.70 15.16 1.28
C PHE A 180 10.73 13.71 1.76
N ILE A 181 11.31 12.80 0.96
CA ILE A 181 11.46 11.39 1.33
C ILE A 181 12.26 11.25 2.63
N ALA A 182 13.39 11.96 2.77
CA ALA A 182 14.21 11.91 3.96
C ALA A 182 13.45 12.39 5.21
N ARG A 183 12.73 13.51 5.11
CA ARG A 183 11.91 14.07 6.20
C ARG A 183 10.85 13.10 6.70
N VAL A 184 10.09 12.48 5.79
CA VAL A 184 9.06 11.48 6.16
C VAL A 184 9.72 10.23 6.75
N ARG A 185 10.83 9.78 6.18
CA ARG A 185 11.60 8.63 6.68
C ARG A 185 12.11 8.85 8.10
N ASP A 186 12.60 10.05 8.41
CA ASP A 186 13.07 10.38 9.76
C ASP A 186 11.93 10.32 10.78
N LEU A 187 10.74 10.80 10.43
CA LEU A 187 9.55 10.65 11.29
C LEU A 187 9.16 9.18 11.48
N ALA A 188 9.12 8.39 10.40
CA ALA A 188 8.80 6.97 10.47
C ALA A 188 9.81 6.19 11.34
N LYS A 189 11.11 6.50 11.20
CA LYS A 189 12.16 5.94 12.05
C LYS A 189 11.99 6.32 13.50
N GLY A 190 11.65 7.58 13.77
CA GLY A 190 11.36 8.05 15.13
C GLY A 190 10.17 7.31 15.75
N CYS A 191 9.09 7.11 14.98
CA CYS A 191 7.93 6.34 15.43
C CYS A 191 8.28 4.88 15.73
N ALA A 192 9.00 4.20 14.82
CA ALA A 192 9.40 2.81 15.01
C ALA A 192 10.32 2.62 16.23
N GLY A 193 11.33 3.51 16.39
CA GLY A 193 12.24 3.47 17.56
C GLY A 193 11.51 3.71 18.89
N ALA A 194 10.66 4.73 18.95
CA ALA A 194 9.88 5.02 20.16
C ALA A 194 8.89 3.90 20.49
N TRP A 195 8.30 3.25 19.49
CA TRP A 195 7.45 2.08 19.70
C TRP A 195 8.23 0.91 20.28
N GLU A 196 9.39 0.58 19.70
CA GLU A 196 10.24 -0.52 20.19
C GLU A 196 10.72 -0.28 21.64
N GLU A 197 11.13 0.95 21.97
CA GLU A 197 11.52 1.33 23.33
C GLU A 197 10.38 1.17 24.33
N GLY A 198 9.16 1.52 23.95
CA GLY A 198 7.97 1.39 24.79
C GLY A 198 7.50 -0.05 25.02
N GLN A 199 8.01 -1.04 24.27
CA GLN A 199 7.71 -2.47 24.44
C GLN A 199 8.72 -3.18 25.37
N ARG A 200 9.83 -2.55 25.71
CA ARG A 200 10.86 -3.08 26.63
C ARG A 200 10.52 -2.75 28.09
#